data_472854f2dddf2f52d85f43ce49ac73a7
#
_entry.id   472854f2dddf2f52d85f43ce49ac73a7
#
_cell.length_a   1.000
_cell.length_b   1.000
_cell.length_c   1.000
_cell.angle_alpha   90.00
_cell.angle_beta   90.00
_cell.angle_gamma   90.00
#
_symmetry.space_group_name_H-M   'P 1'
#
loop_
_entity.id
_entity.type
_entity.pdbx_description
1 polymer ?
#
loop_
_entity_poly.entity_id
_entity_poly.type
_entity_poly.pdbx_seq_one_letter_code
_entity_poly.pdbx_strand_id
1 'polypeptide(L)'
;MYIVFMTIIDSHTHTWQYWPYEPPVPDHESRGKVEQLLWEMDRNGVDKAVLVCARIEHNPHNNDYVAERIKAYPDRLVQFADVDCSWSDEYHTPGAAARLSAAAEKYQLKG
;
A
#
# COMPACT_ATOMS: atom_id res chain seq x y z
N MET A 1 -24.13 24.27 -20.27
CA MET A 1 -23.25 23.10 -20.14
C MET A 1 -22.96 22.85 -18.67
N TYR A 2 -23.17 21.63 -18.22
CA TYR A 2 -22.84 21.21 -16.85
C TYR A 2 -21.45 20.59 -16.87
N ILE A 3 -20.57 21.09 -15.98
CA ILE A 3 -19.26 20.47 -15.75
C ILE A 3 -19.42 19.57 -14.53
N VAL A 4 -19.21 18.28 -14.73
CA VAL A 4 -19.23 17.29 -13.65
C VAL A 4 -17.79 16.94 -13.29
N PHE A 5 -17.40 17.24 -12.06
CA PHE A 5 -16.13 16.80 -11.50
C PHE A 5 -16.36 15.47 -10.81
N MET A 6 -15.67 14.42 -11.26
CA MET A 6 -15.68 13.12 -10.61
C MET A 6 -14.34 12.87 -9.97
N THR A 7 -14.37 12.43 -8.70
CA THR A 7 -13.20 11.91 -8.02
C THR A 7 -13.01 10.46 -8.42
N ILE A 8 -11.84 10.11 -8.92
CA ILE A 8 -11.47 8.74 -9.27
C ILE A 8 -10.54 8.20 -8.19
N ILE A 9 -10.94 7.10 -7.59
CA ILE A 9 -10.18 6.44 -6.53
C ILE A 9 -9.86 5.02 -6.96
N ASP A 10 -8.57 4.68 -7.02
CA ASP A 10 -8.12 3.30 -7.14
C ASP A 10 -8.24 2.63 -5.77
N SER A 11 -9.11 1.65 -5.65
CA SER A 11 -9.45 1.02 -4.39
C SER A 11 -8.49 -0.09 -3.96
N HIS A 12 -7.55 -0.51 -4.81
CA HIS A 12 -6.63 -1.58 -4.50
C HIS A 12 -5.39 -1.51 -5.37
N THR A 13 -4.31 -1.05 -4.80
CA THR A 13 -3.00 -1.05 -5.45
C THR A 13 -1.91 -1.40 -4.45
N HIS A 14 -0.75 -1.72 -4.96
CA HIS A 14 0.41 -2.07 -4.14
C HIS A 14 1.60 -1.18 -4.50
N THR A 15 2.42 -0.90 -3.51
CA THR A 15 3.71 -0.25 -3.72
C THR A 15 4.79 -0.95 -2.91
N TRP A 16 6.00 -0.94 -3.44
CA TRP A 16 7.10 -1.72 -2.92
C TRP A 16 8.36 -0.89 -2.80
N GLN A 17 9.11 -1.11 -1.76
CA GLN A 17 10.46 -0.57 -1.67
C GLN A 17 11.38 -1.26 -2.67
N TYR A 18 11.20 -2.58 -2.82
CA TYR A 18 11.96 -3.42 -3.74
C TYR A 18 11.00 -4.20 -4.63
N TRP A 19 11.31 -4.30 -5.93
CA TRP A 19 10.48 -5.02 -6.88
C TRP A 19 10.36 -6.50 -6.50
N PRO A 20 9.14 -7.02 -6.24
CA PRO A 20 8.98 -8.38 -5.72
C PRO A 20 8.65 -9.43 -6.77
N TYR A 21 8.47 -9.03 -8.02
CA TYR A 21 7.93 -9.92 -9.04
C TYR A 21 8.98 -10.48 -9.97
N GLU A 22 8.70 -11.67 -10.54
CA GLU A 22 9.51 -12.33 -11.54
C GLU A 22 8.74 -12.44 -12.87
N PRO A 23 9.38 -12.29 -14.02
CA PRO A 23 10.78 -11.89 -14.17
C PRO A 23 11.00 -10.42 -13.77
N PRO A 24 12.25 -10.05 -13.42
CA PRO A 24 12.57 -8.66 -13.11
C PRO A 24 12.35 -7.78 -14.33
N VAL A 25 11.97 -6.51 -14.06
CA VAL A 25 11.80 -5.49 -15.10
C VAL A 25 13.07 -4.65 -15.21
N PRO A 26 13.34 -4.00 -16.36
CA PRO A 26 14.55 -3.18 -16.53
C PRO A 26 14.68 -2.04 -15.52
N ASP A 27 13.56 -1.48 -15.09
CA ASP A 27 13.48 -0.35 -14.16
C ASP A 27 13.05 -0.78 -12.74
N HIS A 28 13.45 -1.97 -12.32
CA HIS A 28 13.04 -2.58 -11.04
C HIS A 28 13.33 -1.72 -9.81
N GLU A 29 14.29 -0.81 -9.89
CA GLU A 29 14.63 0.08 -8.77
C GLU A 29 13.56 1.15 -8.49
N SER A 30 12.74 1.46 -9.48
CA SER A 30 11.71 2.50 -9.36
C SER A 30 10.28 2.01 -9.59
N ARG A 31 10.11 0.95 -10.35
CA ARG A 31 8.81 0.50 -10.87
C ARG A 31 7.75 0.29 -9.79
N GLY A 32 8.13 -0.25 -8.65
CA GLY A 32 7.20 -0.56 -7.57
C GLY A 32 6.95 0.58 -6.60
N LYS A 33 7.64 1.69 -6.70
CA LYS A 33 7.65 2.73 -5.66
C LYS A 33 6.42 3.63 -5.70
N VAL A 34 6.13 4.27 -4.56
CA VAL A 34 5.03 5.23 -4.41
C VAL A 34 5.14 6.36 -5.43
N GLU A 35 6.33 6.84 -5.69
CA GLU A 35 6.56 7.92 -6.65
C GLU A 35 6.17 7.54 -8.07
N GLN A 36 6.40 6.29 -8.47
CA GLN A 36 5.96 5.78 -9.76
C GLN A 36 4.44 5.69 -9.83
N LEU A 37 3.80 5.21 -8.76
CA LEU A 37 2.34 5.19 -8.69
C LEU A 37 1.75 6.58 -8.86
N LEU A 38 2.25 7.57 -8.12
CA LEU A 38 1.77 8.95 -8.23
C LEU A 38 1.92 9.50 -9.65
N TRP A 39 3.02 9.22 -10.30
CA TRP A 39 3.24 9.63 -11.68
C TRP A 39 2.21 8.99 -12.62
N GLU A 40 1.92 7.70 -12.46
CA GLU A 40 0.87 7.03 -13.24
C GLU A 40 -0.53 7.58 -12.94
N MET A 41 -0.81 7.86 -11.66
CA MET A 41 -2.08 8.47 -11.25
C MET A 41 -2.28 9.82 -11.93
N ASP A 42 -1.25 10.67 -11.91
CA ASP A 42 -1.32 12.00 -12.51
C ASP A 42 -1.57 11.94 -14.02
N ARG A 43 -0.94 11.00 -14.71
CA ARG A 43 -1.13 10.81 -16.15
C ARG A 43 -2.52 10.30 -16.53
N ASN A 44 -3.17 9.57 -15.62
CA ASN A 44 -4.44 8.91 -15.90
C ASN A 44 -5.62 9.55 -15.16
N GLY A 45 -5.42 10.69 -14.51
CA GLY A 45 -6.49 11.41 -13.84
C GLY A 45 -7.04 10.69 -12.61
N VAL A 46 -6.23 9.86 -11.94
CA VAL A 46 -6.61 9.19 -10.70
C VAL A 46 -6.29 10.09 -9.53
N ASP A 47 -7.30 10.44 -8.76
CA ASP A 47 -7.15 11.40 -7.66
C ASP A 47 -6.54 10.78 -6.41
N LYS A 48 -7.00 9.60 -6.04
CA LYS A 48 -6.58 8.90 -4.82
C LYS A 48 -6.34 7.43 -5.09
N ALA A 49 -5.52 6.81 -4.24
CA ALA A 49 -5.31 5.38 -4.26
C ALA A 49 -5.25 4.80 -2.85
N VAL A 50 -5.80 3.60 -2.70
CA VAL A 50 -5.65 2.78 -1.50
C VAL A 50 -4.47 1.85 -1.70
N LEU A 51 -3.46 2.00 -0.86
CA LEU A 51 -2.27 1.17 -0.85
C LEU A 51 -2.48 -0.02 0.09
N VAL A 52 -2.74 -1.18 -0.49
CA VAL A 52 -2.90 -2.43 0.27
C VAL A 52 -1.51 -3.00 0.53
N CYS A 53 -1.08 -2.98 1.77
CA CYS A 53 0.23 -3.49 2.16
C CYS A 53 0.25 -5.02 2.16
N ALA A 54 1.40 -5.58 1.85
CA ALA A 54 1.64 -7.02 1.95
C ALA A 54 3.11 -7.28 2.27
N ARG A 55 3.37 -8.30 3.08
CA ARG A 55 4.75 -8.74 3.38
C ARG A 55 5.11 -9.89 2.46
N ILE A 56 5.80 -9.58 1.39
CA ILE A 56 6.24 -10.58 0.42
C ILE A 56 7.72 -10.40 0.09
N GLU A 57 8.37 -11.49 -0.24
CA GLU A 57 9.75 -11.53 -0.72
C GLU A 57 10.68 -10.53 0.00
N HIS A 58 11.21 -9.57 -0.74
CA HIS A 58 12.17 -8.59 -0.24
C HIS A 58 11.52 -7.40 0.48
N ASN A 59 10.22 -7.49 0.80
CA ASN A 59 9.46 -6.39 1.40
C ASN A 59 8.82 -6.78 2.74
N PRO A 60 9.61 -7.26 3.73
CA PRO A 60 9.06 -7.65 5.02
C PRO A 60 8.51 -6.48 5.84
N HIS A 61 8.90 -5.26 5.51
CA HIS A 61 8.53 -4.03 6.21
C HIS A 61 7.65 -3.12 5.34
N ASN A 62 6.79 -3.70 4.50
CA ASN A 62 5.97 -2.93 3.57
C ASN A 62 5.03 -1.96 4.28
N ASN A 63 4.47 -2.33 5.44
CA ASN A 63 3.66 -1.40 6.25
C ASN A 63 4.41 -0.13 6.61
N ASP A 64 5.65 -0.26 7.08
CA ASP A 64 6.48 0.87 7.48
C ASP A 64 6.90 1.72 6.27
N TYR A 65 7.24 1.08 5.18
CA TYR A 65 7.57 1.75 3.92
C TYR A 65 6.41 2.63 3.43
N VAL A 66 5.21 2.04 3.33
CA VAL A 66 4.03 2.77 2.88
C VAL A 66 3.68 3.90 3.84
N ALA A 67 3.67 3.63 5.15
CA ALA A 67 3.37 4.64 6.16
C ALA A 67 4.29 5.85 6.07
N GLU A 68 5.57 5.63 5.87
CA GLU A 68 6.54 6.71 5.73
C GLU A 68 6.32 7.51 4.45
N ARG A 69 6.07 6.82 3.33
CA ARG A 69 5.92 7.50 2.03
C ARG A 69 4.65 8.31 1.92
N ILE A 70 3.53 7.82 2.47
CA ILE A 70 2.24 8.53 2.34
C ILE A 70 2.15 9.79 3.20
N LYS A 71 3.03 10.00 4.16
CA LYS A 71 3.05 11.23 4.97
C LYS A 71 3.15 12.49 4.13
N ALA A 72 3.82 12.43 3.00
CA ALA A 72 3.95 13.55 2.07
C ALA A 72 2.72 13.73 1.16
N TYR A 73 1.80 12.76 1.13
CA TYR A 73 0.67 12.72 0.19
C TYR A 73 -0.66 12.37 0.87
N PRO A 74 -1.01 13.02 2.00
CA PRO A 74 -2.17 12.62 2.81
C PRO A 74 -3.50 12.78 2.07
N ASP A 75 -3.55 13.65 1.06
CA ASP A 75 -4.76 13.88 0.25
C ASP A 75 -4.89 12.92 -0.93
N ARG A 76 -3.85 12.15 -1.22
CA ARG A 76 -3.77 11.28 -2.39
C ARG A 76 -3.74 9.79 -2.04
N LEU A 77 -3.16 9.42 -0.92
CA LEU A 77 -2.84 8.02 -0.60
C LEU A 77 -3.41 7.63 0.75
N VAL A 78 -4.00 6.43 0.79
CA VAL A 78 -4.55 5.82 2.01
C VAL A 78 -3.90 4.46 2.21
N GLN A 79 -3.48 4.16 3.42
CA GLN A 79 -2.87 2.88 3.77
C GLN A 79 -3.89 1.89 4.32
N PHE A 80 -3.91 0.69 3.75
CA PHE A 80 -4.52 -0.50 4.35
C PHE A 80 -3.38 -1.44 4.74
N ALA A 81 -3.19 -1.65 6.03
CA ALA A 81 -2.04 -2.40 6.52
C ALA A 81 -2.21 -3.91 6.38
N ASP A 82 -1.08 -4.58 6.17
CA ASP A 82 -0.99 -6.02 6.36
C ASP A 82 -0.86 -6.32 7.86
N VAL A 83 -1.80 -7.04 8.39
CA VAL A 83 -1.74 -7.57 9.76
C VAL A 83 -1.29 -9.01 9.70
N ASP A 84 -0.27 -9.34 10.47
CA ASP A 84 0.27 -10.69 10.50
C ASP A 84 -0.76 -11.70 10.98
N CYS A 85 -1.38 -12.36 10.01
CA CYS A 85 -2.30 -13.47 10.19
C CYS A 85 -1.67 -14.77 9.70
N SER A 86 -0.34 -14.87 9.75
CA SER A 86 0.38 -16.03 9.21
C SER A 86 -0.18 -17.34 9.74
N TRP A 87 -0.35 -18.28 8.82
CA TRP A 87 -0.70 -19.65 9.16
C TRP A 87 0.57 -20.40 9.53
N SER A 88 0.54 -21.12 10.60
CA SER A 88 1.43 -22.28 10.77
C SER A 88 0.79 -23.48 10.06
N ASP A 89 1.51 -24.58 9.96
CA ASP A 89 0.97 -25.82 9.40
C ASP A 89 -0.28 -26.33 10.13
N GLU A 90 -0.54 -25.81 11.33
CA GLU A 90 -1.61 -26.27 12.20
C GLU A 90 -2.63 -25.16 12.50
N TYR A 91 -2.21 -23.90 12.66
CA TYR A 91 -3.07 -22.82 13.17
C TYR A 91 -2.70 -21.44 12.61
N HIS A 92 -3.66 -20.53 12.70
CA HIS A 92 -3.38 -19.11 12.67
C HIS A 92 -2.50 -18.70 13.84
N THR A 93 -1.58 -17.80 13.63
CA THR A 93 -0.82 -17.20 14.73
C THR A 93 -1.79 -16.47 15.66
N PRO A 94 -1.84 -16.83 16.97
CA PRO A 94 -2.72 -16.15 17.92
C PRO A 94 -2.44 -14.65 18.03
N GLY A 95 -3.45 -13.88 18.44
CA GLY A 95 -3.30 -12.46 18.72
C GLY A 95 -3.49 -11.52 17.52
N ALA A 96 -4.12 -11.96 16.43
CA ALA A 96 -4.38 -11.13 15.26
C ALA A 96 -5.15 -9.85 15.61
N ALA A 97 -6.16 -9.93 16.47
CA ALA A 97 -6.94 -8.76 16.89
C ALA A 97 -6.07 -7.72 17.61
N ALA A 98 -5.18 -8.16 18.50
CA ALA A 98 -4.25 -7.27 19.20
C ALA A 98 -3.26 -6.63 18.23
N ARG A 99 -2.76 -7.40 17.26
CA ARG A 99 -1.86 -6.87 16.22
C ARG A 99 -2.57 -5.87 15.32
N LEU A 100 -3.83 -6.11 14.96
CA LEU A 100 -4.64 -5.15 14.20
C LEU A 100 -4.82 -3.85 14.98
N SER A 101 -5.18 -3.92 16.25
CA SER A 101 -5.33 -2.74 17.10
C SER A 101 -4.04 -1.95 17.21
N ALA A 102 -2.92 -2.64 17.42
CA ALA A 102 -1.60 -2.01 17.48
C ALA A 102 -1.20 -1.36 16.15
N ALA A 103 -1.47 -2.01 15.03
CA ALA A 103 -1.20 -1.45 13.70
C ALA A 103 -2.09 -0.23 13.41
N ALA A 104 -3.38 -0.32 13.75
CA ALA A 104 -4.32 0.79 13.57
C ALA A 104 -3.87 2.04 14.32
N GLU A 105 -3.40 1.88 15.54
CA GLU A 105 -2.86 2.97 16.35
C GLU A 105 -1.53 3.50 15.78
N LYS A 106 -0.58 2.60 15.51
CA LYS A 106 0.75 2.97 15.01
C LYS A 106 0.71 3.73 13.69
N TYR A 107 -0.11 3.28 12.75
CA TYR A 107 -0.17 3.83 11.39
C TYR A 107 -1.36 4.76 11.17
N GLN A 108 -2.22 4.94 12.16
CA GLN A 108 -3.47 5.72 12.04
C GLN A 108 -4.32 5.24 10.85
N LEU A 109 -4.55 3.95 10.79
CA LEU A 109 -5.18 3.29 9.66
C LEU A 109 -6.62 3.75 9.43
N LYS A 110 -7.01 3.72 8.15
CA LYS A 110 -8.40 3.85 7.70
C LYS A 110 -9.00 2.49 7.29
N GLY A 111 -8.15 1.49 7.16
CA GLY A 111 -8.52 0.12 6.84
C GLY A 111 -7.33 -0.83 6.94
#